data_b3cfed5cced0a12d0288b1f7f37ffbf0
#
_entry.id   b3cfed5cced0a12d0288b1f7f37ffbf0
#
_cell.length_a   1.000
_cell.length_b   1.000
_cell.length_c   1.000
_cell.angle_alpha   90.00
_cell.angle_beta   90.00
_cell.angle_gamma   90.00
#
_symmetry.space_group_name_H-M   'P 1'
#
loop_
_entity.id
_entity.type
_entity.pdbx_description
1 polymer ?
#
loop_
_entity_poly.entity_id
_entity_poly.type
_entity_poly.pdbx_seq_one_letter_code
_entity_poly.pdbx_strand_id
1 'polypeptide(L)'
;MNINGILNLALNLSGLYRFYAKRLEKEVVEGDVPNHIAIVLDGNRRWAKRNLIMPKHGHFNGANAVENLLDWCEEFDIKIITLYVLSVENLERKNEELDYLYELIETRLEKLYNDPRIHKNQMRVKAIGRIELLPDSIKNVLSRLDDATKGYDKHFLNIALAYGGQNELVDAVKKIGYMIKDGKLDAKDINKDVIEANLYTSHLPQPSADMILRTSGEKRMSGFLMWQSAYSELVFLDIFWPEFRKIDLMRAIRTFQKRKRRAGK
;
A
#
# COMPACT_ATOMS: atom_id res chain seq x y z
N MET A 1 29.59 -10.21 -11.05
CA MET A 1 28.24 -10.77 -11.30
C MET A 1 27.94 -11.72 -10.15
N ASN A 2 26.89 -11.49 -9.38
CA ASN A 2 26.63 -12.20 -8.12
C ASN A 2 26.12 -13.62 -8.45
N ILE A 3 26.54 -14.65 -7.70
CA ILE A 3 26.15 -16.06 -7.90
C ILE A 3 24.63 -16.24 -8.06
N ASN A 4 23.84 -15.46 -7.33
CA ASN A 4 22.37 -15.41 -7.43
C ASN A 4 21.90 -14.90 -8.81
N GLY A 5 22.64 -14.00 -9.47
CA GLY A 5 22.32 -13.51 -10.81
C GLY A 5 22.54 -14.57 -11.88
N ILE A 6 23.61 -15.35 -11.75
CA ILE A 6 23.94 -16.45 -12.68
C ILE A 6 22.93 -17.59 -12.50
N LEU A 7 22.57 -17.93 -11.26
CA LEU A 7 21.58 -18.97 -10.95
C LEU A 7 20.19 -18.59 -11.48
N ASN A 8 19.77 -17.34 -11.32
CA ASN A 8 18.50 -16.83 -11.86
C ASN A 8 18.50 -16.82 -13.39
N LEU A 9 19.61 -16.47 -14.03
CA LEU A 9 19.75 -16.52 -15.49
C LEU A 9 19.67 -17.96 -16.00
N ALA A 10 20.36 -18.90 -15.36
CA ALA A 10 20.34 -20.33 -15.70
C ALA A 10 18.94 -20.94 -15.48
N LEU A 11 18.25 -20.59 -14.40
CA LEU A 11 16.87 -21.04 -14.12
C LEU A 11 15.88 -20.46 -15.13
N ASN A 12 16.05 -19.19 -15.55
CA ASN A 12 15.21 -18.59 -16.60
C ASN A 12 15.41 -19.25 -17.98
N LEU A 13 16.64 -19.65 -18.30
CA LEU A 13 16.97 -20.34 -19.54
C LEU A 13 16.46 -21.79 -19.56
N SER A 14 16.31 -22.46 -18.41
CA SER A 14 15.93 -23.88 -18.31
C SER A 14 14.42 -24.16 -18.41
N GLY A 15 13.56 -23.13 -18.53
CA GLY A 15 12.10 -23.28 -18.51
C GLY A 15 11.51 -23.64 -17.12
N LEU A 16 12.34 -24.05 -16.15
CA LEU A 16 11.93 -24.43 -14.80
C LEU A 16 11.28 -23.25 -14.05
N TYR A 17 11.79 -22.03 -14.27
CA TYR A 17 11.20 -20.83 -13.67
C TYR A 17 9.77 -20.57 -14.19
N ARG A 18 9.55 -20.75 -15.50
CA ARG A 18 8.22 -20.59 -16.11
C ARG A 18 7.25 -21.65 -15.60
N PHE A 19 7.72 -22.88 -15.48
CA PHE A 19 6.92 -23.98 -14.93
C PHE A 19 6.55 -23.71 -13.47
N TYR A 20 7.51 -23.30 -12.65
CA TYR A 20 7.26 -22.91 -11.24
C TYR A 20 6.28 -21.74 -11.15
N ALA A 21 6.45 -20.68 -11.95
CA ALA A 21 5.56 -19.54 -11.94
C ALA A 21 4.11 -19.92 -12.30
N LYS A 22 3.91 -20.73 -13.35
CA LYS A 22 2.58 -21.23 -13.73
C LYS A 22 1.93 -22.11 -12.65
N ARG A 23 2.72 -22.99 -12.03
CA ARG A 23 2.23 -23.83 -10.93
C ARG A 23 1.82 -22.98 -9.73
N LEU A 24 2.65 -21.99 -9.37
CA LEU A 24 2.37 -21.07 -8.27
C LEU A 24 1.13 -20.23 -8.55
N GLU A 25 0.96 -19.73 -9.77
CA GLU A 25 -0.21 -18.97 -10.20
C GLU A 25 -1.49 -19.79 -10.05
N LYS A 26 -1.48 -21.04 -10.53
CA LYS A 26 -2.60 -21.96 -10.33
C LYS A 26 -2.91 -22.19 -8.86
N GLU A 27 -1.89 -22.44 -8.02
CA GLU A 27 -2.04 -22.64 -6.57
C GLU A 27 -2.65 -21.39 -5.90
N VAL A 28 -2.24 -20.17 -6.32
CA VAL A 28 -2.76 -18.91 -5.80
C VAL A 28 -4.22 -18.68 -6.18
N VAL A 29 -4.58 -18.93 -7.44
CA VAL A 29 -5.95 -18.74 -7.96
C VAL A 29 -6.95 -19.74 -7.37
N GLU A 30 -6.50 -20.97 -7.06
CA GLU A 30 -7.35 -22.01 -6.45
C GLU A 30 -7.57 -21.83 -4.94
N GLY A 31 -6.80 -20.95 -4.27
CA GLY A 31 -6.87 -20.70 -2.83
C GLY A 31 -7.52 -19.37 -2.48
N ASP A 32 -7.71 -19.12 -1.18
CA ASP A 32 -8.25 -17.86 -0.68
C ASP A 32 -7.27 -16.71 -0.91
N VAL A 33 -7.67 -15.70 -1.65
CA VAL A 33 -6.89 -14.48 -1.89
C VAL A 33 -7.23 -13.44 -0.82
N PRO A 34 -6.25 -12.68 -0.29
CA PRO A 34 -6.53 -11.59 0.66
C PRO A 34 -7.40 -10.53 -0.03
N ASN A 35 -8.49 -10.12 0.62
CA ASN A 35 -9.38 -9.08 0.10
C ASN A 35 -8.75 -7.69 0.22
N HIS A 36 -8.04 -7.41 1.33
CA HIS A 36 -7.34 -6.16 1.59
C HIS A 36 -5.85 -6.43 1.81
N ILE A 37 -5.02 -5.91 0.91
CA ILE A 37 -3.57 -5.91 1.08
C ILE A 37 -3.06 -4.50 1.36
N ALA A 38 -2.13 -4.39 2.31
CA ALA A 38 -1.45 -3.15 2.60
C ALA A 38 0.06 -3.33 2.39
N ILE A 39 0.71 -2.40 1.70
CA ILE A 39 2.08 -2.57 1.23
C ILE A 39 2.96 -1.40 1.64
N VAL A 40 4.08 -1.71 2.31
CA VAL A 40 5.15 -0.74 2.60
C VAL A 40 6.19 -0.83 1.48
N LEU A 41 6.26 0.23 0.66
CA LEU A 41 7.09 0.33 -0.55
C LEU A 41 8.54 0.67 -0.20
N ASP A 42 9.21 -0.22 0.55
CA ASP A 42 10.52 0.07 1.15
C ASP A 42 11.69 -0.42 0.28
N GLY A 43 12.79 0.34 0.33
CA GLY A 43 14.05 -0.04 -0.30
C GLY A 43 14.46 0.77 -1.52
N ASN A 44 13.70 1.77 -1.98
CA ASN A 44 14.00 2.59 -3.17
C ASN A 44 15.40 3.21 -3.13
N ARG A 45 15.75 3.86 -2.01
CA ARG A 45 17.08 4.50 -1.82
C ARG A 45 18.21 3.48 -1.76
N ARG A 46 18.00 2.37 -1.04
CA ARG A 46 18.99 1.30 -0.90
C ARG A 46 19.23 0.59 -2.23
N TRP A 47 18.19 0.39 -3.01
CA TRP A 47 18.28 -0.12 -4.37
C TRP A 47 19.11 0.80 -5.27
N ALA A 48 18.83 2.11 -5.26
CA ALA A 48 19.60 3.09 -6.03
C ALA A 48 21.09 3.09 -5.62
N LYS A 49 21.37 3.08 -4.32
CA LYS A 49 22.75 2.99 -3.80
C LYS A 49 23.46 1.73 -4.25
N ARG A 50 22.79 0.56 -4.20
CA ARG A 50 23.36 -0.72 -4.66
C ARG A 50 23.69 -0.70 -6.15
N ASN A 51 22.89 0.00 -6.95
CA ASN A 51 23.09 0.12 -8.39
C ASN A 51 23.96 1.33 -8.79
N LEU A 52 24.55 2.05 -7.83
CA LEU A 52 25.41 3.23 -8.05
C LEU A 52 24.72 4.34 -8.85
N ILE A 53 23.42 4.55 -8.62
CA ILE A 53 22.61 5.61 -9.24
C ILE A 53 22.00 6.52 -8.18
N MET A 54 21.52 7.70 -8.62
CA MET A 54 20.94 8.68 -7.70
C MET A 54 19.61 8.17 -7.09
N PRO A 55 19.27 8.55 -5.83
CA PRO A 55 18.05 8.14 -5.14
C PRO A 55 16.76 8.37 -5.95
N LYS A 56 16.69 9.46 -6.74
CA LYS A 56 15.55 9.77 -7.60
C LYS A 56 15.20 8.64 -8.58
N HIS A 57 16.20 7.94 -9.12
CA HIS A 57 15.96 6.80 -10.00
C HIS A 57 15.35 5.60 -9.25
N GLY A 58 15.70 5.43 -7.97
CA GLY A 58 15.08 4.42 -7.11
C GLY A 58 13.59 4.70 -6.89
N HIS A 59 13.25 5.96 -6.61
CA HIS A 59 11.85 6.38 -6.44
C HIS A 59 11.06 6.26 -7.73
N PHE A 60 11.65 6.66 -8.88
CA PHE A 60 11.03 6.51 -10.20
C PHE A 60 10.72 5.04 -10.54
N ASN A 61 11.70 4.15 -10.36
CA ASN A 61 11.51 2.72 -10.60
C ASN A 61 10.51 2.10 -9.60
N GLY A 62 10.52 2.56 -8.35
CA GLY A 62 9.52 2.17 -7.36
C GLY A 62 8.10 2.58 -7.76
N ALA A 63 7.92 3.76 -8.35
CA ALA A 63 6.63 4.19 -8.87
C ALA A 63 6.16 3.32 -10.06
N ASN A 64 7.07 2.91 -10.95
CA ASN A 64 6.75 1.96 -12.03
C ASN A 64 6.33 0.59 -11.47
N ALA A 65 6.97 0.12 -10.38
CA ALA A 65 6.59 -1.13 -9.74
C ALA A 65 5.16 -1.08 -9.14
N VAL A 66 4.69 0.10 -8.71
CA VAL A 66 3.30 0.28 -8.27
C VAL A 66 2.31 0.03 -9.42
N GLU A 67 2.57 0.56 -10.62
CA GLU A 67 1.69 0.35 -11.77
C GLU A 67 1.52 -1.15 -12.09
N ASN A 68 2.65 -1.89 -12.11
CA ASN A 68 2.63 -3.33 -12.31
C ASN A 68 1.87 -4.06 -11.18
N LEU A 69 2.04 -3.61 -9.93
CA LEU A 69 1.32 -4.17 -8.78
C LEU A 69 -0.19 -4.05 -8.95
N LEU A 70 -0.69 -2.89 -9.38
CA LEU A 70 -2.13 -2.67 -9.59
C LEU A 70 -2.70 -3.64 -10.63
N ASP A 71 -1.97 -3.87 -11.74
CA ASP A 71 -2.36 -4.86 -12.76
C ASP A 71 -2.43 -6.28 -12.17
N TRP A 72 -1.46 -6.67 -11.35
CA TRP A 72 -1.47 -8.00 -10.72
C TRP A 72 -2.56 -8.14 -9.65
N CYS A 73 -2.85 -7.06 -8.90
CA CYS A 73 -3.94 -7.08 -7.93
C CYS A 73 -5.30 -7.21 -8.61
N GLU A 74 -5.52 -6.56 -9.76
CA GLU A 74 -6.70 -6.75 -10.59
C GLU A 74 -6.81 -8.20 -11.08
N GLU A 75 -5.73 -8.78 -11.58
CA GLU A 75 -5.69 -10.15 -12.07
C GLU A 75 -6.03 -11.19 -10.99
N PHE A 76 -5.60 -10.96 -9.75
CA PHE A 76 -5.90 -11.84 -8.61
C PHE A 76 -7.19 -11.45 -7.86
N ASP A 77 -7.96 -10.50 -8.39
CA ASP A 77 -9.22 -10.02 -7.81
C ASP A 77 -9.09 -9.48 -6.37
N ILE A 78 -7.94 -8.86 -6.04
CA ILE A 78 -7.72 -8.19 -4.78
C ILE A 78 -8.52 -6.88 -4.76
N LYS A 79 -9.46 -6.74 -3.83
CA LYS A 79 -10.43 -5.65 -3.83
C LYS A 79 -9.91 -4.35 -3.23
N ILE A 80 -9.07 -4.43 -2.22
CA ILE A 80 -8.61 -3.26 -1.46
C ILE A 80 -7.09 -3.26 -1.40
N ILE A 81 -6.50 -2.16 -1.83
CA ILE A 81 -5.05 -1.96 -1.83
C ILE A 81 -4.76 -0.69 -1.03
N THR A 82 -3.87 -0.78 -0.04
CA THR A 82 -3.37 0.39 0.69
C THR A 82 -1.86 0.49 0.53
N LEU A 83 -1.37 1.58 -0.07
CA LEU A 83 0.04 1.81 -0.36
C LEU A 83 0.64 2.82 0.61
N TYR A 84 1.73 2.46 1.30
CA TYR A 84 2.50 3.40 2.12
C TYR A 84 3.54 4.12 1.27
N VAL A 85 3.17 5.29 0.76
CA VAL A 85 3.97 6.06 -0.21
C VAL A 85 4.86 7.09 0.48
N LEU A 86 4.30 7.87 1.42
CA LEU A 86 5.01 8.93 2.11
C LEU A 86 4.58 8.99 3.59
N SER A 87 5.53 8.76 4.51
CA SER A 87 5.24 8.92 5.94
C SER A 87 5.38 10.38 6.39
N VAL A 88 4.85 10.72 7.58
CA VAL A 88 5.05 12.05 8.18
C VAL A 88 6.54 12.32 8.40
N GLU A 89 7.30 11.33 8.86
CA GLU A 89 8.74 11.45 9.10
C GLU A 89 9.52 11.69 7.80
N ASN A 90 8.97 11.32 6.65
CA ASN A 90 9.61 11.59 5.37
C ASN A 90 9.53 13.06 4.96
N LEU A 91 8.64 13.86 5.56
CA LEU A 91 8.55 15.29 5.33
C LEU A 91 9.77 16.05 5.91
N GLU A 92 10.52 15.42 6.82
CA GLU A 92 11.76 15.97 7.39
C GLU A 92 13.01 15.72 6.51
N ARG A 93 12.84 15.12 5.33
CA ARG A 93 13.94 14.88 4.38
C ARG A 93 14.49 16.18 3.82
N LYS A 94 15.72 16.12 3.27
CA LYS A 94 16.32 17.25 2.56
C LYS A 94 15.39 17.78 1.47
N ASN A 95 15.27 19.08 1.35
CA ASN A 95 14.34 19.74 0.44
C ASN A 95 14.41 19.20 -1.00
N GLU A 96 15.61 19.05 -1.58
CA GLU A 96 15.79 18.55 -2.95
C GLU A 96 15.20 17.14 -3.17
N GLU A 97 15.33 16.23 -2.18
CA GLU A 97 14.74 14.89 -2.29
C GLU A 97 13.23 14.95 -2.13
N LEU A 98 12.74 15.80 -1.24
CA LEU A 98 11.32 15.96 -0.96
C LEU A 98 10.60 16.63 -2.14
N ASP A 99 11.18 17.67 -2.71
CA ASP A 99 10.63 18.35 -3.90
C ASP A 99 10.50 17.40 -5.08
N TYR A 100 11.53 16.57 -5.33
CA TYR A 100 11.47 15.54 -6.34
C TYR A 100 10.38 14.50 -6.06
N LEU A 101 10.21 14.09 -4.79
CA LEU A 101 9.14 13.15 -4.42
C LEU A 101 7.76 13.75 -4.66
N TYR A 102 7.56 15.03 -4.36
CA TYR A 102 6.31 15.74 -4.62
C TYR A 102 6.00 15.79 -6.12
N GLU A 103 6.98 16.16 -6.96
CA GLU A 103 6.85 16.18 -8.42
C GLU A 103 6.49 14.78 -8.96
N LEU A 104 7.18 13.74 -8.47
CA LEU A 104 6.91 12.36 -8.87
C LEU A 104 5.51 11.91 -8.45
N ILE A 105 5.09 12.19 -7.21
CA ILE A 105 3.76 11.85 -6.70
C ILE A 105 2.69 12.56 -7.54
N GLU A 106 2.82 13.86 -7.77
CA GLU A 106 1.88 14.63 -8.58
C GLU A 106 1.74 14.04 -9.99
N THR A 107 2.87 13.79 -10.66
CA THR A 107 2.90 13.18 -12.00
C THR A 107 2.19 11.82 -12.03
N ARG A 108 2.39 10.96 -11.00
CA ARG A 108 1.75 9.65 -10.92
C ARG A 108 0.26 9.72 -10.60
N LEU A 109 -0.14 10.68 -9.78
CA LEU A 109 -1.56 10.93 -9.50
C LEU A 109 -2.29 11.47 -10.74
N GLU A 110 -1.69 12.39 -11.51
CA GLU A 110 -2.23 12.85 -12.79
C GLU A 110 -2.37 11.72 -13.81
N LYS A 111 -1.36 10.86 -13.90
CA LYS A 111 -1.44 9.65 -14.74
C LYS A 111 -2.58 8.74 -14.30
N LEU A 112 -2.75 8.53 -12.99
CA LEU A 112 -3.82 7.71 -12.42
C LEU A 112 -5.19 8.32 -12.70
N TYR A 113 -5.35 9.65 -12.57
CA TYR A 113 -6.59 10.36 -12.89
C TYR A 113 -7.04 10.15 -14.34
N ASN A 114 -6.09 10.10 -15.27
CA ASN A 114 -6.36 9.91 -16.70
C ASN A 114 -6.39 8.42 -17.12
N ASP A 115 -6.23 7.48 -16.20
CA ASP A 115 -6.20 6.05 -16.53
C ASP A 115 -7.62 5.49 -16.66
N PRO A 116 -8.05 5.07 -17.89
CA PRO A 116 -9.40 4.55 -18.11
C PRO A 116 -9.72 3.29 -17.29
N ARG A 117 -8.69 2.56 -16.79
CA ARG A 117 -8.88 1.38 -15.96
C ARG A 117 -9.55 1.70 -14.62
N ILE A 118 -9.30 2.91 -14.06
CA ILE A 118 -9.94 3.37 -12.82
C ILE A 118 -11.48 3.36 -12.97
N HIS A 119 -11.97 3.91 -14.07
CA HIS A 119 -13.40 3.99 -14.35
C HIS A 119 -13.99 2.62 -14.75
N LYS A 120 -13.28 1.89 -15.63
CA LYS A 120 -13.69 0.55 -16.07
C LYS A 120 -13.85 -0.42 -14.90
N ASN A 121 -12.91 -0.39 -13.96
CA ASN A 121 -12.89 -1.27 -12.80
C ASN A 121 -13.67 -0.72 -11.60
N GLN A 122 -14.29 0.46 -11.74
CA GLN A 122 -14.99 1.16 -10.66
C GLN A 122 -14.14 1.21 -9.38
N MET A 123 -12.88 1.69 -9.54
CA MET A 123 -11.90 1.78 -8.47
C MET A 123 -12.04 3.13 -7.76
N ARG A 124 -12.42 3.10 -6.47
CA ARG A 124 -12.41 4.28 -5.63
C ARG A 124 -10.98 4.57 -5.19
N VAL A 125 -10.47 5.74 -5.54
CA VAL A 125 -9.12 6.19 -5.16
C VAL A 125 -9.23 7.22 -4.06
N LYS A 126 -8.54 7.01 -2.93
CA LYS A 126 -8.53 7.95 -1.82
C LYS A 126 -7.14 8.10 -1.21
N ALA A 127 -6.74 9.33 -0.95
CA ALA A 127 -5.56 9.59 -0.12
C ALA A 127 -5.96 9.52 1.36
N ILE A 128 -5.07 8.93 2.17
CA ILE A 128 -5.19 8.86 3.62
C ILE A 128 -3.93 9.42 4.28
N GLY A 129 -4.09 10.12 5.40
CA GLY A 129 -3.01 10.77 6.14
C GLY A 129 -3.29 12.26 6.34
N ARG A 130 -2.26 13.01 6.69
CA ARG A 130 -2.33 14.47 6.90
C ARG A 130 -2.13 15.22 5.60
N ILE A 131 -3.14 15.14 4.73
CA ILE A 131 -3.13 15.69 3.37
C ILE A 131 -2.93 17.21 3.38
N GLU A 132 -3.34 17.88 4.45
CA GLU A 132 -3.13 19.33 4.65
C GLU A 132 -1.66 19.75 4.67
N LEU A 133 -0.73 18.82 4.95
CA LEU A 133 0.72 19.05 4.95
C LEU A 133 1.36 18.98 3.57
N LEU A 134 0.61 18.56 2.54
CA LEU A 134 1.12 18.41 1.19
C LEU A 134 1.00 19.73 0.39
N PRO A 135 1.81 19.91 -0.67
CA PRO A 135 1.66 21.02 -1.60
C PRO A 135 0.27 21.10 -2.22
N ASP A 136 -0.18 22.32 -2.54
CA ASP A 136 -1.51 22.57 -3.13
C ASP A 136 -1.68 21.86 -4.47
N SER A 137 -0.63 21.74 -5.28
CA SER A 137 -0.67 20.99 -6.54
C SER A 137 -1.12 19.54 -6.33
N ILE A 138 -0.53 18.84 -5.36
CA ILE A 138 -0.91 17.46 -5.00
C ILE A 138 -2.35 17.40 -4.45
N LYS A 139 -2.71 18.33 -3.54
CA LYS A 139 -4.08 18.39 -2.97
C LYS A 139 -5.13 18.55 -4.05
N ASN A 140 -4.87 19.37 -5.06
CA ASN A 140 -5.79 19.60 -6.18
C ASN A 140 -6.01 18.33 -7.01
N VAL A 141 -4.96 17.57 -7.32
CA VAL A 141 -5.10 16.30 -8.05
C VAL A 141 -5.85 15.26 -7.20
N LEU A 142 -5.54 15.17 -5.92
CA LEU A 142 -6.23 14.26 -5.00
C LEU A 142 -7.72 14.57 -4.89
N SER A 143 -8.09 15.87 -4.81
CA SER A 143 -9.50 16.28 -4.81
C SER A 143 -10.22 15.86 -6.10
N ARG A 144 -9.60 16.07 -7.26
CA ARG A 144 -10.15 15.64 -8.55
C ARG A 144 -10.32 14.13 -8.63
N LEU A 145 -9.35 13.34 -8.14
CA LEU A 145 -9.41 11.88 -8.06
C LEU A 145 -10.55 11.41 -7.16
N ASP A 146 -10.67 11.98 -5.95
CA ASP A 146 -11.75 11.63 -5.02
C ASP A 146 -13.11 11.96 -5.63
N ASP A 147 -13.29 13.16 -6.20
CA ASP A 147 -14.53 13.58 -6.86
C ASP A 147 -14.92 12.68 -8.03
N ALA A 148 -13.96 12.27 -8.85
CA ALA A 148 -14.18 11.40 -9.99
C ALA A 148 -14.51 9.96 -9.62
N THR A 149 -14.08 9.50 -8.43
CA THR A 149 -14.14 8.08 -8.03
C THR A 149 -14.97 7.80 -6.79
N LYS A 150 -15.48 8.83 -6.08
CA LYS A 150 -16.23 8.67 -4.81
C LYS A 150 -17.48 7.81 -4.90
N GLY A 151 -18.06 7.67 -6.10
CA GLY A 151 -19.23 6.82 -6.36
C GLY A 151 -18.88 5.37 -6.70
N TYR A 152 -17.60 4.99 -6.75
CA TYR A 152 -17.16 3.64 -7.07
C TYR A 152 -17.02 2.78 -5.81
N ASP A 153 -17.35 1.50 -5.92
CA ASP A 153 -17.45 0.57 -4.78
C ASP A 153 -16.93 -0.85 -5.05
N LYS A 154 -16.35 -1.11 -6.25
CA LYS A 154 -15.88 -2.46 -6.58
C LYS A 154 -14.44 -2.72 -6.15
N HIS A 155 -13.56 -1.74 -6.37
CA HIS A 155 -12.17 -1.78 -5.95
C HIS A 155 -11.80 -0.50 -5.22
N PHE A 156 -10.81 -0.58 -4.32
CA PHE A 156 -10.38 0.55 -3.50
C PHE A 156 -8.86 0.66 -3.54
N LEU A 157 -8.37 1.85 -3.85
CA LEU A 157 -6.95 2.19 -3.77
C LEU A 157 -6.76 3.32 -2.76
N ASN A 158 -6.14 3.00 -1.63
CA ASN A 158 -5.74 4.00 -0.64
C ASN A 158 -4.27 4.32 -0.81
N ILE A 159 -3.97 5.61 -0.88
CA ILE A 159 -2.61 6.13 -1.01
C ILE A 159 -2.28 6.85 0.29
N ALA A 160 -1.46 6.22 1.16
CA ALA A 160 -1.04 6.81 2.42
C ALA A 160 0.07 7.84 2.15
N LEU A 161 -0.29 9.12 2.29
CA LEU A 161 0.56 10.29 2.07
C LEU A 161 0.61 11.14 3.33
N ALA A 162 1.80 11.61 3.71
CA ALA A 162 2.02 12.26 5.00
C ALA A 162 1.31 11.48 6.14
N TYR A 163 1.42 10.15 6.08
CA TYR A 163 0.70 9.23 6.95
C TYR A 163 1.57 8.82 8.13
N GLY A 164 0.94 8.67 9.29
CA GLY A 164 1.50 8.06 10.49
C GLY A 164 0.38 7.46 11.32
N GLY A 165 0.46 6.18 11.69
CA GLY A 165 -0.62 5.51 12.41
C GLY A 165 -0.87 6.07 13.80
N GLN A 166 0.17 6.56 14.49
CA GLN A 166 -0.02 7.29 15.74
C GLN A 166 -0.78 8.60 15.52
N ASN A 167 -0.47 9.31 14.43
CA ASN A 167 -1.17 10.54 14.06
C ASN A 167 -2.63 10.26 13.71
N GLU A 168 -2.90 9.17 12.96
CA GLU A 168 -4.26 8.72 12.67
C GLU A 168 -5.08 8.48 13.94
N LEU A 169 -4.50 7.75 14.92
CA LEU A 169 -5.16 7.49 16.20
C LEU A 169 -5.43 8.78 16.98
N VAL A 170 -4.45 9.70 17.05
CA VAL A 170 -4.64 11.00 17.71
C VAL A 170 -5.74 11.81 17.03
N ASP A 171 -5.79 11.81 15.70
CA ASP A 171 -6.80 12.55 14.95
C ASP A 171 -8.21 11.90 15.10
N ALA A 172 -8.30 10.58 15.19
CA ALA A 172 -9.53 9.87 15.52
C ALA A 172 -10.04 10.22 16.93
N VAL A 173 -9.15 10.20 17.95
CA VAL A 173 -9.48 10.57 19.32
C VAL A 173 -9.96 12.03 19.41
N LYS A 174 -9.33 12.95 18.68
CA LYS A 174 -9.78 14.34 18.62
C LYS A 174 -11.19 14.45 18.02
N LYS A 175 -11.48 13.76 16.91
CA LYS A 175 -12.83 13.75 16.32
C LYS A 175 -13.87 13.24 17.31
N ILE A 176 -13.58 12.12 17.99
CA ILE A 176 -14.46 11.56 19.03
C ILE A 176 -14.66 12.56 20.17
N GLY A 177 -13.59 13.23 20.62
CA GLY A 177 -13.66 14.27 21.64
C GLY A 177 -14.58 15.44 21.24
N TYR A 178 -14.53 15.88 19.98
CA TYR A 178 -15.46 16.89 19.46
C TYR A 178 -16.91 16.37 19.39
N MET A 179 -17.12 15.11 18.99
CA MET A 179 -18.47 14.52 18.99
C MET A 179 -19.08 14.50 20.39
N ILE A 180 -18.28 14.19 21.42
CA ILE A 180 -18.73 14.23 22.83
C ILE A 180 -19.05 15.67 23.25
N LYS A 181 -18.13 16.61 22.97
CA LYS A 181 -18.34 18.03 23.30
C LYS A 181 -19.62 18.59 22.67
N ASP A 182 -19.92 18.19 21.43
CA ASP A 182 -21.11 18.61 20.68
C ASP A 182 -22.38 17.85 21.07
N GLY A 183 -22.31 16.91 22.04
CA GLY A 183 -23.47 16.11 22.49
C GLY A 183 -23.91 15.04 21.47
N LYS A 184 -23.09 14.74 20.47
CA LYS A 184 -23.39 13.72 19.43
C LYS A 184 -23.02 12.30 19.84
N LEU A 185 -22.23 12.15 20.90
CA LEU A 185 -21.75 10.86 21.43
C LEU A 185 -21.60 10.99 22.95
N ASP A 186 -22.01 9.97 23.69
CA ASP A 186 -21.68 9.84 25.12
C ASP A 186 -20.35 9.03 25.25
N ALA A 187 -19.49 9.41 26.20
CA ALA A 187 -18.22 8.73 26.44
C ALA A 187 -18.39 7.22 26.75
N LYS A 188 -19.50 6.83 27.39
CA LYS A 188 -19.82 5.43 27.68
C LYS A 188 -20.12 4.58 26.43
N ASP A 189 -20.49 5.21 25.31
CA ASP A 189 -20.86 4.55 24.06
C ASP A 189 -19.64 4.38 23.11
N ILE A 190 -18.44 4.82 23.55
CA ILE A 190 -17.22 4.59 22.80
C ILE A 190 -16.92 3.09 22.78
N ASN A 191 -16.89 2.54 21.57
CA ASN A 191 -16.57 1.14 21.30
C ASN A 191 -15.66 1.03 20.07
N LYS A 192 -15.35 -0.17 19.64
CA LYS A 192 -14.49 -0.44 18.49
C LYS A 192 -15.03 0.22 17.20
N ASP A 193 -16.33 0.13 16.97
CA ASP A 193 -16.97 0.64 15.76
C ASP A 193 -16.91 2.17 15.69
N VAL A 194 -17.08 2.84 16.82
CA VAL A 194 -16.92 4.30 16.94
C VAL A 194 -15.49 4.70 16.59
N ILE A 195 -14.48 3.96 17.06
CA ILE A 195 -13.09 4.25 16.72
C ILE A 195 -12.87 4.05 15.21
N GLU A 196 -13.28 2.90 14.67
CA GLU A 196 -13.11 2.56 13.24
C GLU A 196 -13.79 3.58 12.32
N ALA A 197 -14.97 4.06 12.68
CA ALA A 197 -15.70 5.10 11.95
C ALA A 197 -14.96 6.46 11.90
N ASN A 198 -14.00 6.69 12.80
CA ASN A 198 -13.22 7.92 12.85
C ASN A 198 -11.79 7.80 12.32
N LEU A 199 -11.33 6.59 11.94
CA LEU A 199 -10.05 6.37 11.29
C LEU A 199 -10.05 6.87 9.84
N TYR A 200 -8.86 7.03 9.28
CA TYR A 200 -8.70 7.44 7.88
C TYR A 200 -9.23 6.42 6.88
N THR A 201 -9.35 5.15 7.30
CA THR A 201 -9.85 4.02 6.50
C THR A 201 -11.36 3.78 6.65
N SER A 202 -12.10 4.65 7.35
CA SER A 202 -13.54 4.50 7.64
C SER A 202 -14.43 4.38 6.39
N HIS A 203 -13.95 4.81 5.23
CA HIS A 203 -14.67 4.73 3.95
C HIS A 203 -14.60 3.34 3.29
N LEU A 204 -13.79 2.43 3.82
CA LEU A 204 -13.61 1.09 3.28
C LEU A 204 -14.70 0.13 3.78
N PRO A 205 -15.17 -0.79 2.93
CA PRO A 205 -16.08 -1.86 3.36
C PRO A 205 -15.41 -2.83 4.34
N GLN A 206 -14.09 -2.97 4.28
CA GLN A 206 -13.25 -3.73 5.20
C GLN A 206 -12.03 -2.89 5.57
N PRO A 207 -12.06 -2.12 6.68
CA PRO A 207 -10.93 -1.31 7.13
C PRO A 207 -9.69 -2.14 7.49
N SER A 208 -9.89 -3.30 8.13
CA SER A 208 -8.79 -4.20 8.54
C SER A 208 -8.09 -4.83 7.34
N ALA A 209 -6.76 -4.75 7.31
CA ALA A 209 -5.97 -5.40 6.27
C ALA A 209 -5.84 -6.91 6.56
N ASP A 210 -6.04 -7.74 5.55
CA ASP A 210 -5.80 -9.18 5.65
C ASP A 210 -4.33 -9.52 5.68
N MET A 211 -3.56 -8.82 4.84
CA MET A 211 -2.12 -9.03 4.71
C MET A 211 -1.40 -7.70 4.63
N ILE A 212 -0.31 -7.57 5.40
CA ILE A 212 0.64 -6.48 5.26
C ILE A 212 1.95 -7.02 4.70
N LEU A 213 2.35 -6.47 3.57
CA LEU A 213 3.57 -6.82 2.89
C LEU A 213 4.58 -5.68 3.05
N ARG A 214 5.81 -6.01 3.46
CA ARG A 214 6.92 -5.06 3.48
C ARG A 214 8.13 -5.63 2.77
N THR A 215 8.70 -4.85 1.86
CA THR A 215 9.93 -5.17 1.15
C THR A 215 11.17 -4.70 1.92
N SER A 216 12.36 -5.00 1.40
CA SER A 216 13.69 -4.58 1.89
C SER A 216 14.26 -5.30 3.11
N GLY A 217 13.66 -6.43 3.53
CA GLY A 217 14.15 -7.23 4.67
C GLY A 217 13.87 -6.63 6.04
N GLU A 218 13.24 -5.46 6.11
CA GLU A 218 12.90 -4.80 7.38
C GLU A 218 11.68 -5.46 8.03
N LYS A 219 11.84 -5.92 9.27
CA LYS A 219 10.81 -6.68 10.02
C LYS A 219 10.11 -5.81 11.05
N ARG A 220 9.57 -4.67 10.63
CA ARG A 220 8.79 -3.74 11.47
C ARG A 220 7.71 -3.06 10.65
N MET A 221 6.65 -2.59 11.30
CA MET A 221 5.50 -1.93 10.67
C MET A 221 5.73 -0.43 10.43
N SER A 222 6.66 0.20 11.16
CA SER A 222 6.93 1.65 11.12
C SER A 222 5.67 2.51 11.24
N GLY A 223 4.77 2.14 12.12
CA GLY A 223 3.54 2.89 12.36
C GLY A 223 2.48 2.77 11.27
N PHE A 224 2.64 1.87 10.30
CA PHE A 224 1.66 1.72 9.21
C PHE A 224 0.43 0.92 9.66
N LEU A 225 -0.77 1.49 9.47
CA LEU A 225 -2.08 0.88 9.76
C LEU A 225 -2.14 0.20 11.15
N MET A 226 -1.76 0.92 12.22
CA MET A 226 -1.58 0.35 13.55
C MET A 226 -2.84 -0.34 14.09
N TRP A 227 -4.00 0.27 13.92
CA TRP A 227 -5.28 -0.31 14.33
C TRP A 227 -5.73 -1.42 13.38
N GLN A 228 -5.68 -1.16 12.09
CA GLN A 228 -6.19 -2.02 11.03
C GLN A 228 -5.38 -3.31 10.86
N SER A 229 -4.14 -3.33 11.37
CA SER A 229 -3.21 -4.46 11.27
C SER A 229 -3.28 -5.45 12.44
N ALA A 230 -4.15 -5.23 13.40
CA ALA A 230 -4.19 -6.02 14.66
C ALA A 230 -4.26 -7.54 14.42
N TYR A 231 -4.89 -7.97 13.32
CA TYR A 231 -5.03 -9.38 12.95
C TYR A 231 -4.49 -9.69 11.56
N SER A 232 -3.69 -8.80 10.98
CA SER A 232 -3.11 -8.99 9.65
C SER A 232 -2.01 -10.05 9.66
N GLU A 233 -1.94 -10.82 8.58
CA GLU A 233 -0.76 -11.63 8.30
C GLU A 233 0.40 -10.74 7.81
N LEU A 234 1.53 -10.77 8.54
CA LEU A 234 2.70 -9.98 8.19
C LEU A 234 3.64 -10.78 7.28
N VAL A 235 3.93 -10.25 6.10
CA VAL A 235 4.85 -10.85 5.12
C VAL A 235 6.01 -9.89 4.88
N PHE A 236 7.22 -10.31 5.26
CA PHE A 236 8.45 -9.55 5.03
C PHE A 236 9.26 -10.21 3.91
N LEU A 237 9.65 -9.41 2.91
CA LEU A 237 10.41 -9.88 1.76
C LEU A 237 11.79 -9.23 1.74
N ASP A 238 12.82 -10.04 1.55
CA ASP A 238 14.22 -9.61 1.44
C ASP A 238 14.57 -9.21 0.00
N ILE A 239 13.74 -8.33 -0.59
CA ILE A 239 13.94 -7.71 -1.90
C ILE A 239 13.63 -6.22 -1.79
N PHE A 240 14.28 -5.38 -2.57
CA PHE A 240 13.97 -3.96 -2.64
C PHE A 240 12.73 -3.73 -3.51
N TRP A 241 11.92 -2.72 -3.15
CA TRP A 241 10.67 -2.43 -3.84
C TRP A 241 10.80 -2.29 -5.38
N PRO A 242 11.80 -1.58 -5.95
CA PRO A 242 11.96 -1.50 -7.41
C PRO A 242 12.18 -2.84 -8.12
N GLU A 243 12.51 -3.91 -7.40
CA GLU A 243 12.72 -5.27 -7.93
C GLU A 243 11.53 -6.19 -7.69
N PHE A 244 10.45 -5.69 -7.12
CA PHE A 244 9.25 -6.45 -6.82
C PHE A 244 8.58 -6.94 -8.12
N ARG A 245 8.23 -8.22 -8.18
CA ARG A 245 7.69 -8.89 -9.36
C ARG A 245 6.41 -9.64 -9.02
N LYS A 246 5.63 -9.99 -10.03
CA LYS A 246 4.40 -10.80 -9.88
C LYS A 246 4.64 -12.07 -9.06
N ILE A 247 5.77 -12.76 -9.29
CA ILE A 247 6.10 -13.98 -8.54
C ILE A 247 6.28 -13.72 -7.03
N ASP A 248 6.75 -12.54 -6.67
CA ASP A 248 6.98 -12.18 -5.27
C ASP A 248 5.63 -11.89 -4.57
N LEU A 249 4.67 -11.27 -5.29
CA LEU A 249 3.28 -11.13 -4.84
C LEU A 249 2.61 -12.51 -4.68
N MET A 250 2.73 -13.39 -5.68
CA MET A 250 2.18 -14.75 -5.61
C MET A 250 2.75 -15.55 -4.42
N ARG A 251 4.04 -15.41 -4.13
CA ARG A 251 4.66 -16.03 -2.94
C ARG A 251 4.11 -15.47 -1.63
N ALA A 252 3.86 -14.18 -1.58
CA ALA A 252 3.25 -13.52 -0.41
C ALA A 252 1.83 -14.03 -0.21
N ILE A 253 0.99 -14.08 -1.27
CA ILE A 253 -0.37 -14.62 -1.21
C ILE A 253 -0.35 -16.09 -0.78
N ARG A 254 0.51 -16.93 -1.35
CA ARG A 254 0.66 -18.34 -0.93
C ARG A 254 1.05 -18.46 0.54
N THR A 255 1.89 -17.55 1.06
CA THR A 255 2.27 -17.52 2.48
C THR A 255 1.04 -17.20 3.35
N PHE A 256 0.23 -16.23 2.94
CA PHE A 256 -1.05 -15.91 3.56
C PHE A 256 -1.99 -17.12 3.58
N GLN A 257 -2.18 -17.80 2.45
CA GLN A 257 -3.04 -18.98 2.31
C GLN A 257 -2.64 -20.13 3.23
N LYS A 258 -1.32 -20.32 3.46
CA LYS A 258 -0.79 -21.40 4.31
C LYS A 258 -0.89 -21.11 5.80
N ARG A 259 -1.06 -19.87 6.19
CA ARG A 259 -1.22 -19.49 7.60
C ARG A 259 -2.67 -19.64 8.01
N LYS A 260 -2.91 -20.56 8.96
CA LYS A 260 -4.26 -20.68 9.55
C LYS A 260 -4.47 -19.48 10.46
N ARG A 261 -5.40 -18.61 10.13
CA ARG A 261 -5.84 -17.53 11.00
C ARG A 261 -6.49 -18.12 12.25
N ARG A 262 -5.75 -18.16 13.34
CA ARG A 262 -6.27 -18.49 14.67
C ARG A 262 -6.60 -17.17 15.36
N ALA A 263 -7.66 -16.51 14.97
CA ALA A 263 -8.14 -15.27 15.59
C ALA A 263 -8.72 -15.56 17.00
N GLY A 264 -7.92 -16.14 17.92
CA GLY A 264 -8.32 -16.31 19.31
C GLY A 264 -9.48 -17.27 19.55
N LYS A 265 -9.76 -18.19 18.62
CA LYS A 265 -10.76 -19.27 18.78
C LYS A 265 -10.08 -20.56 19.16
#